data_04fff80b1c7a5156f06ef7ee607bf1e8
#
_entry.id   04fff80b1c7a5156f06ef7ee607bf1e8
#
_cell.length_a   1.000
_cell.length_b   1.000
_cell.length_c   1.000
_cell.angle_alpha   90.00
_cell.angle_beta   90.00
_cell.angle_gamma   90.00
#
_symmetry.space_group_name_H-M   'P 1'
#
loop_
_entity.id
_entity.type
_entity.pdbx_description
1 polymer ?
#
loop_
_entity_poly.entity_id
_entity_poly.type
_entity_poly.pdbx_seq_one_letter_code
_entity_poly.pdbx_strand_id
1 'polypeptide(L)'
;MKVSIIVPVFNEEETIEEIIARLRAVPLEQELILVNDASSDASGSIMNKLALDGSLKVLHHPVNRGKGAAIATGLAHATGDVAVIQDADLEYNPHDFVPMLALLQKKQVDVVYGVRNLSSQRLVMRWGNRFLSWLTSLLYGRTVSDMETCYKMLSRKVYQGLKLECRRFDVEAELTAKILKGNFSFAEYPIQYIARYENKKLSPLDGLPALKALLKYRFRD
;
A
#
# COMPACT_ATOMS: atom_id res chain seq x y z
N MET A 1 4.45 -11.55 -16.00
CA MET A 1 3.47 -11.52 -14.87
C MET A 1 2.84 -10.14 -14.86
N LYS A 2 1.52 -10.10 -14.93
CA LYS A 2 0.77 -8.85 -14.87
C LYS A 2 0.66 -8.34 -13.43
N VAL A 3 0.90 -7.04 -13.23
CA VAL A 3 0.85 -6.37 -11.92
C VAL A 3 -0.41 -5.51 -11.84
N SER A 4 -1.27 -5.75 -10.85
CA SER A 4 -2.37 -4.84 -10.49
C SER A 4 -1.86 -3.79 -9.51
N ILE A 5 -1.85 -2.53 -9.91
CA ILE A 5 -1.41 -1.41 -9.07
C ILE A 5 -2.65 -0.70 -8.55
N ILE A 6 -2.84 -0.76 -7.24
CA ILE A 6 -3.98 -0.16 -6.54
C ILE A 6 -3.58 1.21 -6.02
N VAL A 7 -4.27 2.24 -6.47
CA VAL A 7 -3.99 3.63 -6.06
C VAL A 7 -5.21 4.19 -5.30
N PRO A 8 -5.19 4.17 -3.95
CA PRO A 8 -6.20 4.85 -3.16
C PRO A 8 -5.99 6.37 -3.24
N VAL A 9 -7.05 7.12 -3.57
CA VAL A 9 -6.98 8.57 -3.79
C VAL A 9 -8.00 9.29 -2.90
N PHE A 10 -7.54 10.27 -2.14
CA PHE A 10 -8.40 11.20 -1.39
C PHE A 10 -7.73 12.55 -1.30
N ASN A 11 -8.27 13.56 -2.01
CA ASN A 11 -7.75 14.92 -2.07
C ASN A 11 -6.25 14.98 -2.42
N GLU A 12 -5.93 14.56 -3.64
CA GLU A 12 -4.56 14.51 -4.19
C GLU A 12 -4.51 15.15 -5.60
N GLU A 13 -5.28 16.23 -5.83
CA GLU A 13 -5.35 16.91 -7.12
C GLU A 13 -3.99 17.41 -7.63
N GLU A 14 -3.07 17.76 -6.70
CA GLU A 14 -1.73 18.25 -7.00
C GLU A 14 -0.76 17.15 -7.47
N THR A 15 -1.02 15.89 -7.11
CA THR A 15 -0.04 14.79 -7.28
C THR A 15 -0.52 13.68 -8.19
N ILE A 16 -1.84 13.54 -8.40
CA ILE A 16 -2.43 12.38 -9.09
C ILE A 16 -1.98 12.26 -10.55
N GLU A 17 -1.86 13.35 -11.30
CA GLU A 17 -1.39 13.28 -12.69
C GLU A 17 0.06 12.80 -12.76
N GLU A 18 0.91 13.32 -11.89
CA GLU A 18 2.33 12.98 -11.85
C GLU A 18 2.53 11.51 -11.44
N ILE A 19 1.84 11.02 -10.41
CA ILE A 19 2.01 9.61 -10.00
C ILE A 19 1.54 8.65 -11.10
N ILE A 20 0.45 8.96 -11.82
CA ILE A 20 -0.02 8.14 -12.92
C ILE A 20 0.97 8.15 -14.08
N ALA A 21 1.57 9.31 -14.40
CA ALA A 21 2.62 9.39 -15.42
C ALA A 21 3.85 8.52 -15.03
N ARG A 22 4.29 8.59 -13.78
CA ARG A 22 5.39 7.75 -13.27
C ARG A 22 5.05 6.26 -13.32
N LEU A 23 3.82 5.87 -12.97
CA LEU A 23 3.38 4.48 -13.05
C LEU A 23 3.36 3.96 -14.48
N ARG A 24 2.84 4.74 -15.43
CA ARG A 24 2.84 4.37 -16.87
C ARG A 24 4.25 4.20 -17.43
N ALA A 25 5.24 4.88 -16.88
CA ALA A 25 6.65 4.77 -17.31
C ALA A 25 7.36 3.52 -16.78
N VAL A 26 6.79 2.80 -15.81
CA VAL A 26 7.40 1.56 -15.28
C VAL A 26 7.32 0.45 -16.33
N PRO A 27 8.43 -0.22 -16.69
CA PRO A 27 8.45 -1.24 -17.74
C PRO A 27 7.91 -2.59 -17.25
N LEU A 28 6.63 -2.63 -16.89
CA LEU A 28 5.92 -3.83 -16.45
C LEU A 28 4.61 -3.99 -17.23
N GLU A 29 4.20 -5.23 -17.43
CA GLU A 29 2.82 -5.52 -17.80
C GLU A 29 1.93 -5.20 -16.61
N GLN A 30 1.10 -4.16 -16.71
CA GLN A 30 0.38 -3.64 -15.55
C GLN A 30 -1.06 -3.26 -15.88
N GLU A 31 -1.90 -3.21 -14.84
CA GLU A 31 -3.18 -2.55 -14.83
C GLU A 31 -3.23 -1.56 -13.66
N LEU A 32 -3.73 -0.37 -13.92
CA LEU A 32 -3.88 0.69 -12.92
C LEU A 32 -5.34 0.74 -12.46
N ILE A 33 -5.56 0.61 -11.15
CA ILE A 33 -6.87 0.65 -10.51
C ILE A 33 -6.86 1.78 -9.48
N LEU A 34 -7.48 2.89 -9.86
CA LEU A 34 -7.59 4.07 -9.02
C LEU A 34 -8.91 4.03 -8.27
N VAL A 35 -8.87 4.25 -6.97
CA VAL A 35 -10.07 4.29 -6.12
C VAL A 35 -10.19 5.66 -5.47
N ASN A 36 -11.10 6.48 -5.98
CA ASN A 36 -11.44 7.77 -5.40
C ASN A 36 -12.34 7.57 -4.16
N ASP A 37 -11.80 7.89 -3.00
CA ASP A 37 -12.51 7.76 -1.72
C ASP A 37 -13.33 9.01 -1.38
N ALA A 38 -14.18 9.45 -2.32
CA ALA A 38 -15.01 10.65 -2.24
C ALA A 38 -14.21 11.93 -2.01
N SER A 39 -13.18 12.16 -2.84
CA SER A 39 -12.43 13.43 -2.84
C SER A 39 -13.36 14.61 -3.06
N SER A 40 -13.09 15.71 -2.34
CA SER A 40 -13.82 16.98 -2.43
C SER A 40 -13.15 18.01 -3.34
N ASP A 41 -11.91 17.73 -3.77
CA ASP A 41 -11.12 18.53 -4.70
C ASP A 41 -11.26 18.04 -6.16
N ALA A 42 -10.40 18.48 -7.06
CA ALA A 42 -10.44 18.08 -8.47
C ALA A 42 -9.93 16.64 -8.74
N SER A 43 -9.46 15.88 -7.74
CA SER A 43 -8.91 14.54 -7.94
C SER A 43 -9.84 13.62 -8.75
N GLY A 44 -11.13 13.59 -8.42
CA GLY A 44 -12.11 12.75 -9.10
C GLY A 44 -12.27 13.08 -10.60
N SER A 45 -12.32 14.36 -10.94
CA SER A 45 -12.44 14.82 -12.33
C SER A 45 -11.16 14.54 -13.13
N ILE A 46 -10.00 14.74 -12.51
CA ILE A 46 -8.69 14.43 -13.10
C ILE A 46 -8.58 12.93 -13.41
N MET A 47 -8.93 12.06 -12.45
CA MET A 47 -8.92 10.61 -12.65
C MET A 47 -9.81 10.17 -13.80
N ASN A 48 -11.03 10.73 -13.89
CA ASN A 48 -11.95 10.42 -15.00
C ASN A 48 -11.39 10.85 -16.36
N LYS A 49 -10.73 12.02 -16.42
CA LYS A 49 -10.06 12.48 -17.64
C LYS A 49 -8.91 11.56 -18.05
N LEU A 50 -8.09 11.12 -17.10
CA LEU A 50 -6.98 10.20 -17.34
C LEU A 50 -7.44 8.81 -17.80
N ALA A 51 -8.69 8.42 -17.50
CA ALA A 51 -9.27 7.14 -17.87
C ALA A 51 -9.90 7.12 -19.25
N LEU A 52 -10.01 8.26 -19.95
CA LEU A 52 -10.69 8.34 -21.26
C LEU A 52 -10.05 7.48 -22.35
N ASP A 53 -8.75 7.20 -22.23
CA ASP A 53 -8.00 6.35 -23.15
C ASP A 53 -8.18 4.83 -22.86
N GLY A 54 -8.95 4.48 -21.84
CA GLY A 54 -9.17 3.09 -21.41
C GLY A 54 -7.96 2.40 -20.77
N SER A 55 -6.86 3.11 -20.52
CA SER A 55 -5.61 2.54 -19.99
C SER A 55 -5.65 2.26 -18.49
N LEU A 56 -6.63 2.82 -17.78
CA LEU A 56 -6.77 2.65 -16.33
C LEU A 56 -8.24 2.54 -15.90
N LYS A 57 -8.48 1.92 -14.77
CA LYS A 57 -9.80 1.73 -14.19
C LYS A 57 -10.00 2.70 -13.02
N VAL A 58 -11.07 3.46 -13.06
CA VAL A 58 -11.47 4.38 -11.98
C VAL A 58 -12.70 3.87 -11.27
N LEU A 59 -12.65 3.84 -9.95
CA LEU A 59 -13.74 3.47 -9.06
C LEU A 59 -14.00 4.64 -8.10
N HIS A 60 -15.26 4.94 -7.82
CA HIS A 60 -15.63 6.03 -6.93
C HIS A 60 -16.44 5.52 -5.74
N HIS A 61 -16.04 5.88 -4.53
CA HIS A 61 -16.89 5.72 -3.35
C HIS A 61 -17.87 6.90 -3.25
N PRO A 62 -19.13 6.67 -2.88
CA PRO A 62 -20.11 7.75 -2.74
C PRO A 62 -19.87 8.60 -1.48
N VAL A 63 -19.13 8.07 -0.50
CA VAL A 63 -18.71 8.75 0.74
C VAL A 63 -17.31 8.30 1.11
N ASN A 64 -16.57 9.13 1.85
CA ASN A 64 -15.25 8.76 2.35
C ASN A 64 -15.36 7.56 3.31
N ARG A 65 -14.68 6.46 2.96
CA ARG A 65 -14.65 5.21 3.70
C ARG A 65 -13.27 4.90 4.28
N GLY A 66 -12.28 5.69 3.92
CA GLY A 66 -10.88 5.61 4.36
C GLY A 66 -10.00 4.72 3.48
N LYS A 67 -8.68 4.91 3.61
CA LYS A 67 -7.63 4.25 2.79
C LYS A 67 -7.82 2.74 2.72
N GLY A 68 -8.07 2.08 3.85
CA GLY A 68 -8.24 0.62 3.89
C GLY A 68 -9.43 0.13 3.06
N ALA A 69 -10.55 0.87 3.08
CA ALA A 69 -11.71 0.54 2.24
C ALA A 69 -11.41 0.75 0.74
N ALA A 70 -10.66 1.79 0.39
CA ALA A 70 -10.23 2.03 -0.99
C ALA A 70 -9.30 0.92 -1.49
N ILE A 71 -8.34 0.49 -0.67
CA ILE A 71 -7.47 -0.66 -0.98
C ILE A 71 -8.29 -1.93 -1.17
N ALA A 72 -9.22 -2.25 -0.26
CA ALA A 72 -10.07 -3.43 -0.37
C ALA A 72 -10.91 -3.41 -1.67
N THR A 73 -11.46 -2.25 -2.02
CA THR A 73 -12.20 -2.07 -3.28
C THR A 73 -11.29 -2.31 -4.49
N GLY A 74 -10.08 -1.74 -4.49
CA GLY A 74 -9.11 -1.93 -5.57
C GLY A 74 -8.69 -3.40 -5.72
N LEU A 75 -8.34 -4.08 -4.62
CA LEU A 75 -7.95 -5.49 -4.63
C LEU A 75 -9.07 -6.41 -5.13
N ALA A 76 -10.34 -6.11 -4.83
CA ALA A 76 -11.48 -6.87 -5.34
C ALA A 76 -11.64 -6.77 -6.87
N HIS A 77 -11.05 -5.76 -7.50
CA HIS A 77 -11.08 -5.54 -8.95
C HIS A 77 -9.77 -5.90 -9.66
N ALA A 78 -8.76 -6.35 -8.90
CA ALA A 78 -7.47 -6.75 -9.43
C ALA A 78 -7.56 -8.08 -10.20
N THR A 79 -6.91 -8.14 -11.36
CA THR A 79 -6.86 -9.32 -12.22
C THR A 79 -5.43 -9.83 -12.46
N GLY A 80 -4.42 -9.08 -12.00
CA GLY A 80 -3.01 -9.39 -12.16
C GLY A 80 -2.55 -10.64 -11.41
N ASP A 81 -1.41 -11.16 -11.77
CA ASP A 81 -0.76 -12.28 -11.06
C ASP A 81 -0.26 -11.87 -9.68
N VAL A 82 0.06 -10.58 -9.56
CA VAL A 82 0.41 -9.91 -8.30
C VAL A 82 -0.36 -8.60 -8.17
N ALA A 83 -0.57 -8.14 -6.95
CA ALA A 83 -1.10 -6.81 -6.65
C ALA A 83 -0.12 -6.04 -5.77
N VAL A 84 -0.04 -4.72 -5.96
CA VAL A 84 0.75 -3.81 -5.12
C VAL A 84 -0.04 -2.52 -4.87
N ILE A 85 0.18 -1.92 -3.70
CA ILE A 85 -0.45 -0.66 -3.33
C ILE A 85 0.52 0.48 -3.60
N GLN A 86 0.02 1.57 -4.19
CA GLN A 86 0.75 2.81 -4.45
C GLN A 86 0.01 3.99 -3.84
N ASP A 87 0.62 4.70 -2.91
CA ASP A 87 0.08 5.97 -2.42
C ASP A 87 0.23 7.08 -3.47
N ALA A 88 -0.74 7.99 -3.54
CA ALA A 88 -0.77 9.05 -4.56
C ALA A 88 0.12 10.27 -4.21
N ASP A 89 0.83 10.26 -3.08
CA ASP A 89 1.53 11.39 -2.47
C ASP A 89 2.98 11.62 -2.95
N LEU A 90 3.45 10.85 -3.92
CA LEU A 90 4.80 10.90 -4.51
C LEU A 90 5.94 10.55 -3.54
N GLU A 91 5.67 10.03 -2.33
CA GLU A 91 6.72 9.64 -1.37
C GLU A 91 7.54 8.42 -1.84
N TYR A 92 6.96 7.56 -2.69
CA TYR A 92 7.55 6.31 -3.19
C TYR A 92 7.94 6.38 -4.66
N ASN A 93 8.93 5.58 -5.06
CA ASN A 93 9.34 5.46 -6.46
C ASN A 93 8.74 4.21 -7.11
N PRO A 94 7.82 4.32 -8.10
CA PRO A 94 7.21 3.17 -8.75
C PRO A 94 8.20 2.24 -9.48
N HIS A 95 9.39 2.72 -9.86
CA HIS A 95 10.41 1.87 -10.46
C HIS A 95 10.91 0.75 -9.53
N ASP A 96 10.72 0.88 -8.21
CA ASP A 96 11.06 -0.17 -7.25
C ASP A 96 10.18 -1.43 -7.42
N PHE A 97 9.04 -1.34 -8.11
CA PHE A 97 8.22 -2.51 -8.43
C PHE A 97 8.95 -3.52 -9.31
N VAL A 98 9.85 -3.07 -10.19
CA VAL A 98 10.60 -3.96 -11.09
C VAL A 98 11.49 -4.92 -10.29
N PRO A 99 12.41 -4.46 -9.43
CA PRO A 99 13.24 -5.36 -8.62
C PRO A 99 12.44 -6.12 -7.55
N MET A 100 11.33 -5.56 -7.02
CA MET A 100 10.46 -6.29 -6.10
C MET A 100 9.79 -7.48 -6.79
N LEU A 101 9.27 -7.31 -8.02
CA LEU A 101 8.69 -8.39 -8.81
C LEU A 101 9.75 -9.44 -9.16
N ALA A 102 10.93 -9.02 -9.57
CA ALA A 102 12.05 -9.92 -9.85
C ALA A 102 12.44 -10.75 -8.60
N LEU A 103 12.45 -10.14 -7.42
CA LEU A 103 12.71 -10.83 -6.15
C LEU A 103 11.62 -11.86 -5.83
N LEU A 104 10.34 -11.48 -6.00
CA LEU A 104 9.19 -12.37 -5.80
C LEU A 104 9.33 -13.63 -6.68
N GLN A 105 9.64 -13.44 -7.95
CA GLN A 105 9.83 -14.53 -8.91
C GLN A 105 11.05 -15.39 -8.58
N LYS A 106 12.21 -14.75 -8.33
CA LYS A 106 13.48 -15.45 -8.05
C LYS A 106 13.43 -16.31 -6.80
N LYS A 107 12.81 -15.78 -5.73
CA LYS A 107 12.68 -16.49 -4.44
C LYS A 107 11.43 -17.35 -4.36
N GLN A 108 10.52 -17.26 -5.32
CA GLN A 108 9.22 -17.95 -5.32
C GLN A 108 8.45 -17.70 -4.02
N VAL A 109 8.46 -16.45 -3.55
CA VAL A 109 7.73 -16.04 -2.35
C VAL A 109 6.35 -15.48 -2.68
N ASP A 110 5.44 -15.57 -1.72
CA ASP A 110 4.07 -15.08 -1.86
C ASP A 110 3.97 -13.56 -1.71
N VAL A 111 4.91 -12.97 -0.95
CA VAL A 111 4.87 -11.54 -0.57
C VAL A 111 6.25 -10.93 -0.58
N VAL A 112 6.35 -9.69 -1.10
CA VAL A 112 7.57 -8.85 -0.97
C VAL A 112 7.19 -7.50 -0.38
N TYR A 113 7.83 -7.14 0.74
CA TYR A 113 7.73 -5.81 1.34
C TYR A 113 8.85 -4.89 0.87
N GLY A 114 8.50 -3.65 0.54
CA GLY A 114 9.47 -2.59 0.38
C GLY A 114 9.91 -2.06 1.74
N VAL A 115 11.21 -2.04 2.03
CA VAL A 115 11.77 -1.48 3.27
C VAL A 115 12.27 -0.08 3.00
N ARG A 116 11.64 0.92 3.63
CA ARG A 116 11.96 2.34 3.46
C ARG A 116 13.25 2.73 4.17
N ASN A 117 14.04 3.59 3.55
CA ASN A 117 15.04 4.34 4.28
C ASN A 117 14.37 5.52 5.01
N LEU A 118 14.19 5.38 6.32
CA LEU A 118 13.48 6.36 7.15
C LEU A 118 14.34 7.56 7.54
N SER A 119 15.53 7.76 6.97
CA SER A 119 16.43 8.87 7.31
C SER A 119 15.81 10.25 7.06
N SER A 120 14.93 10.37 6.05
CA SER A 120 14.19 11.58 5.71
C SER A 120 12.98 11.85 6.61
N GLN A 121 12.57 10.93 7.49
CA GLN A 121 11.44 11.13 8.38
C GLN A 121 11.80 11.91 9.65
N ARG A 122 10.80 12.60 10.23
CA ARG A 122 10.93 13.19 11.58
C ARG A 122 11.25 12.11 12.61
N LEU A 123 12.12 12.40 13.57
CA LEU A 123 12.61 11.42 14.57
C LEU A 123 11.49 10.67 15.28
N VAL A 124 10.41 11.37 15.69
CA VAL A 124 9.27 10.76 16.37
C VAL A 124 8.58 9.70 15.49
N MET A 125 8.33 9.99 14.20
CA MET A 125 7.73 9.05 13.27
C MET A 125 8.65 7.86 13.01
N ARG A 126 9.95 8.11 12.87
CA ARG A 126 10.96 7.07 12.67
C ARG A 126 11.04 6.09 13.84
N TRP A 127 11.00 6.59 15.08
CA TRP A 127 10.97 5.75 16.27
C TRP A 127 9.67 4.97 16.39
N GLY A 128 8.50 5.62 16.10
CA GLY A 128 7.20 4.96 16.07
C GLY A 128 7.16 3.80 15.08
N ASN A 129 7.62 4.02 13.84
CA ASN A 129 7.68 2.96 12.82
C ASN A 129 8.59 1.79 13.24
N ARG A 130 9.76 2.09 13.81
CA ARG A 130 10.66 1.03 14.32
C ARG A 130 10.06 0.24 15.46
N PHE A 131 9.39 0.92 16.39
CA PHE A 131 8.70 0.28 17.49
C PHE A 131 7.59 -0.64 17.01
N LEU A 132 6.74 -0.18 16.09
CA LEU A 132 5.65 -0.99 15.51
C LEU A 132 6.19 -2.20 14.75
N SER A 133 7.26 -2.05 13.97
CA SER A 133 7.91 -3.16 13.27
C SER A 133 8.54 -4.19 14.24
N TRP A 134 9.22 -3.71 15.28
CA TRP A 134 9.76 -4.57 16.35
C TRP A 134 8.65 -5.34 17.07
N LEU A 135 7.58 -4.65 17.46
CA LEU A 135 6.44 -5.27 18.14
C LEU A 135 5.75 -6.31 17.23
N THR A 136 5.59 -5.99 15.96
CA THR A 136 5.05 -6.93 14.97
C THR A 136 5.90 -8.19 14.89
N SER A 137 7.22 -8.01 14.81
CA SER A 137 8.16 -9.15 14.77
C SER A 137 8.05 -10.03 16.02
N LEU A 138 7.93 -9.39 17.19
CA LEU A 138 7.77 -10.09 18.46
C LEU A 138 6.43 -10.86 18.54
N LEU A 139 5.32 -10.21 18.16
CA LEU A 139 3.98 -10.79 18.25
C LEU A 139 3.77 -11.96 17.28
N TYR A 140 4.36 -11.90 16.09
CA TYR A 140 4.11 -12.88 15.04
C TYR A 140 5.27 -13.87 14.82
N GLY A 141 6.39 -13.70 15.54
CA GLY A 141 7.53 -14.63 15.47
C GLY A 141 8.29 -14.59 14.13
N ARG A 142 8.17 -13.51 13.37
CA ARG A 142 8.84 -13.32 12.06
C ARG A 142 9.37 -11.90 11.95
N THR A 143 10.60 -11.75 11.51
CA THR A 143 11.25 -10.44 11.35
C THR A 143 10.55 -9.62 10.26
N VAL A 144 10.08 -8.42 10.61
CA VAL A 144 9.51 -7.43 9.72
C VAL A 144 10.25 -6.11 9.95
N SER A 145 10.97 -5.64 8.94
CA SER A 145 11.81 -4.44 9.07
C SER A 145 11.01 -3.14 8.96
N ASP A 146 9.94 -3.13 8.16
CA ASP A 146 9.07 -1.97 7.94
C ASP A 146 7.61 -2.39 7.79
N MET A 147 6.86 -2.42 8.91
CA MET A 147 5.47 -2.82 8.93
C MET A 147 4.55 -1.78 8.26
N GLU A 148 4.84 -0.50 8.44
CA GLU A 148 4.05 0.63 7.96
C GLU A 148 4.31 1.01 6.48
N THR A 149 5.12 0.23 5.76
CA THR A 149 5.35 0.49 4.33
C THR A 149 4.06 0.30 3.53
N CYS A 150 3.80 1.20 2.58
CA CYS A 150 2.74 1.04 1.59
C CYS A 150 3.10 -0.08 0.58
N TYR A 151 4.37 -0.19 0.20
CA TYR A 151 4.82 -1.17 -0.79
C TYR A 151 4.80 -2.59 -0.26
N LYS A 152 3.64 -3.22 -0.41
CA LYS A 152 3.41 -4.64 -0.16
C LYS A 152 2.97 -5.28 -1.47
N MET A 153 3.87 -5.99 -2.14
CA MET A 153 3.58 -6.75 -3.35
C MET A 153 3.08 -8.14 -2.96
N LEU A 154 1.88 -8.48 -3.37
CA LEU A 154 1.13 -9.65 -2.95
C LEU A 154 0.85 -10.57 -4.15
N SER A 155 1.14 -11.84 -4.07
CA SER A 155 0.70 -12.82 -5.08
C SER A 155 -0.81 -12.92 -5.14
N ARG A 156 -1.36 -13.39 -6.26
CA ARG A 156 -2.82 -13.56 -6.45
C ARG A 156 -3.44 -14.39 -5.33
N LYS A 157 -2.80 -15.47 -4.95
CA LYS A 157 -3.21 -16.34 -3.83
C LYS A 157 -3.38 -15.55 -2.53
N VAL A 158 -2.48 -14.58 -2.25
CA VAL A 158 -2.55 -13.77 -1.04
C VAL A 158 -3.67 -12.76 -1.15
N TYR A 159 -3.66 -11.88 -2.17
CA TYR A 159 -4.59 -10.75 -2.20
C TYR A 159 -6.06 -11.18 -2.38
N GLN A 160 -6.32 -12.29 -3.08
CA GLN A 160 -7.68 -12.84 -3.21
C GLN A 160 -8.19 -13.48 -1.91
N GLY A 161 -7.29 -14.00 -1.06
CA GLY A 161 -7.64 -14.56 0.24
C GLY A 161 -7.82 -13.52 1.36
N LEU A 162 -7.37 -12.28 1.14
CA LEU A 162 -7.43 -11.23 2.15
C LEU A 162 -8.83 -10.61 2.24
N LYS A 163 -9.42 -10.67 3.43
CA LYS A 163 -10.65 -9.95 3.78
C LYS A 163 -10.28 -8.80 4.71
N LEU A 164 -10.16 -7.57 4.17
CA LEU A 164 -9.81 -6.39 4.94
C LEU A 164 -11.02 -5.81 5.66
N GLU A 165 -10.89 -5.53 6.96
CA GLU A 165 -11.92 -4.96 7.83
C GLU A 165 -11.60 -3.51 8.22
N CYS A 166 -10.30 -3.18 8.37
CA CYS A 166 -9.84 -1.84 8.68
C CYS A 166 -10.13 -0.88 7.54
N ARG A 167 -10.61 0.29 7.88
CA ARG A 167 -11.04 1.27 6.88
C ARG A 167 -10.05 2.41 6.69
N ARG A 168 -9.20 2.69 7.70
CA ARG A 168 -8.28 3.84 7.73
C ARG A 168 -6.82 3.40 7.59
N PHE A 169 -5.91 4.12 8.22
CA PHE A 169 -4.46 3.87 8.16
C PHE A 169 -4.00 2.64 8.96
N ASP A 170 -4.85 2.04 9.77
CA ASP A 170 -4.64 0.77 10.46
C ASP A 170 -4.64 -0.45 9.50
N VAL A 171 -4.95 -0.24 8.24
CA VAL A 171 -4.93 -1.28 7.19
C VAL A 171 -3.53 -1.90 7.00
N GLU A 172 -2.45 -1.13 7.16
CA GLU A 172 -1.09 -1.65 7.02
C GLU A 172 -0.78 -2.70 8.10
N ALA A 173 -1.24 -2.44 9.32
CA ALA A 173 -1.14 -3.38 10.44
C ALA A 173 -2.02 -4.62 10.23
N GLU A 174 -3.25 -4.45 9.74
CA GLU A 174 -4.14 -5.57 9.42
C GLU A 174 -3.57 -6.47 8.32
N LEU A 175 -3.12 -5.86 7.19
CA LEU A 175 -2.48 -6.58 6.09
C LEU A 175 -1.33 -7.43 6.61
N THR A 176 -0.42 -6.80 7.36
CA THR A 176 0.76 -7.47 7.91
C THR A 176 0.36 -8.61 8.85
N ALA A 177 -0.57 -8.38 9.77
CA ALA A 177 -1.06 -9.39 10.68
C ALA A 177 -1.63 -10.61 9.95
N LYS A 178 -2.49 -10.39 8.95
CA LYS A 178 -3.13 -11.47 8.18
C LYS A 178 -2.13 -12.22 7.29
N ILE A 179 -1.16 -11.53 6.70
CA ILE A 179 -0.08 -12.16 5.92
C ILE A 179 0.77 -13.07 6.82
N LEU A 180 1.19 -12.58 7.99
CA LEU A 180 2.02 -13.35 8.90
C LEU A 180 1.28 -14.54 9.52
N LYS A 181 0.00 -14.40 9.86
CA LYS A 181 -0.85 -15.53 10.33
C LYS A 181 -1.12 -16.57 9.23
N GLY A 182 -1.25 -16.14 7.99
CA GLY A 182 -1.49 -17.02 6.86
C GLY A 182 -0.29 -17.87 6.45
N ASN A 183 0.85 -17.77 7.15
CA ASN A 183 2.09 -18.49 6.87
C ASN A 183 2.58 -18.35 5.42
N PHE A 184 2.27 -17.23 4.76
CA PHE A 184 2.76 -16.95 3.42
C PHE A 184 4.28 -16.74 3.44
N SER A 185 4.95 -17.21 2.39
CA SER A 185 6.37 -16.96 2.19
C SER A 185 6.61 -15.48 1.92
N PHE A 186 7.67 -14.92 2.52
CA PHE A 186 7.87 -13.49 2.62
C PHE A 186 9.32 -13.10 2.40
N ALA A 187 9.56 -12.02 1.67
CA ALA A 187 10.87 -11.40 1.49
C ALA A 187 10.77 -9.88 1.62
N GLU A 188 11.91 -9.23 1.84
CA GLU A 188 12.03 -7.77 1.93
C GLU A 188 12.98 -7.25 0.87
N TYR A 189 12.71 -6.07 0.34
CA TYR A 189 13.52 -5.35 -0.62
C TYR A 189 13.69 -3.88 -0.20
N PRO A 190 14.92 -3.32 -0.15
CA PRO A 190 15.11 -1.91 0.15
C PRO A 190 14.59 -1.04 -0.99
N ILE A 191 13.77 -0.04 -0.67
CA ILE A 191 13.13 0.85 -1.63
C ILE A 191 13.53 2.31 -1.41
N GLN A 192 13.34 3.13 -2.45
CA GLN A 192 13.49 4.57 -2.39
C GLN A 192 12.26 5.19 -1.73
N TYR A 193 12.49 6.08 -0.77
CA TYR A 193 11.45 6.77 -0.03
C TYR A 193 11.89 8.17 0.34
N ILE A 194 11.06 9.15 0.01
CA ILE A 194 11.27 10.57 0.34
C ILE A 194 10.03 11.06 1.09
N ALA A 195 10.20 11.32 2.38
CA ALA A 195 9.08 11.78 3.21
C ALA A 195 8.58 13.16 2.76
N ARG A 196 7.28 13.30 2.54
CA ARG A 196 6.59 14.57 2.32
C ARG A 196 6.31 15.23 3.68
N TYR A 197 6.58 16.52 3.79
CA TYR A 197 6.34 17.29 5.03
C TYR A 197 5.09 18.15 4.97
N GLU A 198 4.74 18.63 3.78
CA GLU A 198 3.57 19.46 3.53
C GLU A 198 2.33 18.62 3.28
N ASN A 199 1.17 19.07 3.73
CA ASN A 199 -0.13 18.41 3.57
C ASN A 199 -0.16 16.94 4.03
N LYS A 200 0.68 16.55 5.02
CA LYS A 200 0.75 15.17 5.51
C LYS A 200 -0.49 14.83 6.33
N LYS A 201 -1.22 13.81 5.89
CA LYS A 201 -2.48 13.34 6.51
C LYS A 201 -2.24 12.47 7.75
N LEU A 202 -1.01 11.95 7.95
CA LEU A 202 -0.64 11.09 9.07
C LEU A 202 -0.10 11.89 10.27
N SER A 203 -0.56 11.55 11.45
CA SER A 203 -0.09 12.08 12.74
C SER A 203 0.58 10.97 13.59
N PRO A 204 1.39 11.30 14.61
CA PRO A 204 1.94 10.29 15.53
C PRO A 204 0.85 9.48 16.26
N LEU A 205 -0.36 10.04 16.41
CA LEU A 205 -1.48 9.38 17.06
C LEU A 205 -2.08 8.24 16.23
N ASP A 206 -1.83 8.22 14.91
CA ASP A 206 -2.27 7.13 14.01
C ASP A 206 -1.55 5.80 14.29
N GLY A 207 -0.45 5.82 15.05
CA GLY A 207 0.20 4.61 15.56
C GLY A 207 -0.65 3.83 16.57
N LEU A 208 -1.58 4.48 17.30
CA LEU A 208 -2.45 3.78 18.27
C LEU A 208 -3.47 2.86 17.60
N PRO A 209 -4.19 3.26 16.55
CA PRO A 209 -5.01 2.36 15.74
C PRO A 209 -4.23 1.18 15.17
N ALA A 210 -3.01 1.41 14.64
CA ALA A 210 -2.15 0.34 14.12
C ALA A 210 -1.78 -0.67 15.22
N LEU A 211 -1.39 -0.19 16.40
CA LEU A 211 -1.11 -1.05 17.56
C LEU A 211 -2.33 -1.90 17.96
N LYS A 212 -3.51 -1.26 18.03
CA LYS A 212 -4.77 -1.98 18.33
C LYS A 212 -5.09 -3.03 17.28
N ALA A 213 -4.87 -2.74 16.00
CA ALA A 213 -5.06 -3.69 14.91
C ALA A 213 -4.11 -4.89 15.04
N LEU A 214 -2.81 -4.67 15.28
CA LEU A 214 -1.85 -5.75 15.50
C LEU A 214 -2.27 -6.69 16.63
N LEU A 215 -2.68 -6.15 17.78
CA LEU A 215 -3.15 -6.95 18.91
C LEU A 215 -4.46 -7.66 18.60
N LYS A 216 -5.44 -6.95 18.01
CA LYS A 216 -6.73 -7.52 17.61
C LYS A 216 -6.54 -8.75 16.72
N TYR A 217 -5.79 -8.62 15.64
CA TYR A 217 -5.61 -9.69 14.66
C TYR A 217 -4.63 -10.77 15.11
N ARG A 218 -3.81 -10.54 16.14
CA ARG A 218 -3.00 -11.60 16.77
C ARG A 218 -3.86 -12.63 17.49
N PHE A 219 -4.89 -12.16 18.21
CA PHE A 219 -5.71 -12.99 19.10
C PHE A 219 -7.11 -13.30 18.55
N ARG A 220 -7.51 -12.68 17.44
CA ARG A 220 -8.79 -12.98 16.77
C ARG A 220 -8.52 -13.92 15.58
N ASP A 221 -9.33 -14.97 15.48
CA ASP A 221 -9.32 -15.90 14.32
C ASP A 221 -9.87 -15.25 13.07
#